data_9b04dc0a75265cc59a037dc6bae48e48
#
_entry.id   9b04dc0a75265cc59a037dc6bae48e48
#
_cell.length_a   1.000
_cell.length_b   1.000
_cell.length_c   1.000
_cell.angle_alpha   90.00
_cell.angle_beta   90.00
_cell.angle_gamma   90.00
#
_symmetry.space_group_name_H-M   'P 1'
#
loop_
_entity.id
_entity.type
_entity.pdbx_description
1 polymer ?
#
loop_
_entity_poly.entity_id
_entity_poly.type
_entity_poly.pdbx_seq_one_letter_code
_entity_poly.pdbx_strand_id
1 'polypeptide(L)'
;MKKRALLVALAAAMAASLAGCGGSSASSTTAAGSAAESSEAAGNTAADASGKDSLVIVTSSDVLSMDPYRYDEGPTNQIMLHIYEAMVAQNADMSFGPSLAESWETSEDGLTWTFHLREGVKFHDGDVMDSGDVVASIKLASNPDSPSAYSSYTSSFESVEAPDANTVVIKTEKPNPLMLFDVAQLYVLKQEIAEVGTEEQVADNVIGTGRYKFVEQVKEDHIDLAANEDYWGEVPAIKN
;
A
#
# COMPACT_ATOMS: atom_id res chain seq x y z
N MET A 1 -17.11 -54.97 4.22
CA MET A 1 -18.04 -55.24 3.10
C MET A 1 -17.98 -54.01 2.20
N LYS A 2 -17.23 -54.16 1.10
CA LYS A 2 -17.67 -54.15 -0.31
C LYS A 2 -18.53 -52.90 -0.64
N LYS A 3 -18.16 -51.95 -1.56
CA LYS A 3 -17.84 -52.05 -3.01
C LYS A 3 -17.27 -50.68 -3.46
N ARG A 4 -16.13 -50.57 -4.14
CA ARG A 4 -15.89 -50.61 -5.60
C ARG A 4 -16.51 -49.41 -6.32
N ALA A 5 -15.68 -48.41 -6.68
CA ALA A 5 -15.01 -48.21 -7.97
C ALA A 5 -16.00 -47.91 -9.13
N LEU A 6 -15.89 -46.73 -9.70
CA LEU A 6 -16.09 -46.52 -11.13
C LEU A 6 -15.17 -45.40 -11.65
N LEU A 7 -14.15 -45.84 -12.38
CA LEU A 7 -13.38 -45.07 -13.34
C LEU A 7 -14.21 -44.97 -14.63
N VAL A 8 -14.32 -43.78 -15.21
CA VAL A 8 -14.48 -43.65 -16.68
C VAL A 8 -13.58 -42.54 -17.16
N ALA A 9 -12.57 -42.99 -17.89
CA ALA A 9 -11.73 -42.17 -18.75
C ALA A 9 -12.50 -41.82 -20.03
N LEU A 10 -12.38 -40.58 -20.51
CA LEU A 10 -12.65 -40.27 -21.91
C LEU A 10 -11.50 -39.41 -22.44
N ALA A 11 -10.63 -40.07 -23.19
CA ALA A 11 -9.59 -39.52 -24.03
C ALA A 11 -10.07 -39.45 -25.48
N ALA A 12 -9.36 -38.69 -26.27
CA ALA A 12 -9.33 -38.58 -27.74
C ALA A 12 -10.07 -37.35 -28.28
N ALA A 13 -9.40 -36.42 -28.88
CA ALA A 13 -8.54 -36.33 -30.06
C ALA A 13 -9.26 -35.51 -31.15
N MET A 14 -8.49 -34.55 -31.73
CA MET A 14 -8.40 -34.23 -33.18
C MET A 14 -7.51 -32.99 -33.28
N ALA A 15 -6.32 -33.07 -33.66
CA ALA A 15 -5.62 -33.31 -34.90
C ALA A 15 -6.07 -32.36 -36.04
N ALA A 16 -5.17 -31.45 -36.33
CA ALA A 16 -4.58 -31.00 -37.60
C ALA A 16 -5.50 -30.67 -38.80
N SER A 17 -5.32 -29.46 -39.31
CA SER A 17 -5.19 -29.26 -40.75
C SER A 17 -4.25 -28.12 -41.07
N LEU A 18 -3.07 -28.48 -41.54
CA LEU A 18 -2.16 -27.67 -42.33
C LEU A 18 -2.65 -27.70 -43.80
N ALA A 19 -2.25 -26.66 -44.52
CA ALA A 19 -1.84 -26.64 -45.90
C ALA A 19 -2.67 -25.80 -46.86
N GLY A 20 -1.90 -25.01 -47.59
CA GLY A 20 -2.18 -24.55 -48.91
C GLY A 20 -1.73 -23.10 -49.13
N CYS A 21 -0.48 -22.81 -49.36
CA CYS A 21 0.26 -22.73 -50.62
C CYS A 21 -0.39 -21.83 -51.70
N GLY A 22 0.29 -20.74 -52.01
CA GLY A 22 0.88 -20.54 -53.29
C GLY A 22 0.37 -19.34 -54.08
N GLY A 23 1.30 -18.49 -54.53
CA GLY A 23 1.26 -17.96 -55.89
C GLY A 23 1.12 -16.44 -56.05
N SER A 24 2.21 -15.83 -56.20
CA SER A 24 2.69 -14.77 -57.15
C SER A 24 1.72 -13.91 -57.96
N SER A 25 2.14 -12.67 -58.05
CA SER A 25 2.26 -11.77 -59.18
C SER A 25 1.38 -10.55 -59.29
N ALA A 26 2.05 -9.41 -59.04
CA ALA A 26 2.14 -8.20 -59.83
C ALA A 26 0.91 -7.49 -60.44
N SER A 27 0.84 -6.29 -60.14
CA SER A 27 0.76 -5.06 -60.97
C SER A 27 -0.33 -4.07 -60.61
N SER A 28 0.15 -2.93 -60.21
CA SER A 28 -0.18 -1.55 -60.62
C SER A 28 -1.57 -0.96 -60.44
N THR A 29 -1.53 0.16 -59.83
CA THR A 29 -2.06 1.50 -60.09
C THR A 29 -3.26 2.00 -59.29
N THR A 30 -2.93 3.12 -58.66
CA THR A 30 -3.66 4.38 -58.45
C THR A 30 -4.81 4.48 -57.47
N ALA A 31 -4.46 5.28 -56.42
CA ALA A 31 -5.18 6.43 -55.90
C ALA A 31 -6.58 6.27 -55.29
N ALA A 32 -6.65 6.51 -54.03
CA ALA A 32 -7.38 7.61 -53.40
C ALA A 32 -7.61 7.32 -51.94
N GLY A 33 -7.22 8.24 -51.16
CA GLY A 33 -7.32 8.53 -49.77
C GLY A 33 -8.44 7.91 -48.95
N SER A 34 -8.06 7.43 -47.80
CA SER A 34 -8.85 7.64 -46.59
C SER A 34 -7.94 7.44 -45.38
N ALA A 35 -8.09 8.33 -44.46
CA ALA A 35 -7.38 8.54 -43.25
C ALA A 35 -7.05 7.25 -42.47
N ALA A 36 -5.78 7.02 -42.20
CA ALA A 36 -5.31 6.16 -41.14
C ALA A 36 -5.30 7.02 -39.87
N GLU A 37 -6.20 6.73 -38.97
CA GLU A 37 -6.08 7.15 -37.54
C GLU A 37 -4.82 6.47 -37.00
N SER A 38 -3.79 7.27 -36.84
CA SER A 38 -2.61 6.88 -36.06
C SER A 38 -3.05 6.92 -34.58
N SER A 39 -3.12 5.76 -33.94
CA SER A 39 -3.06 5.70 -32.49
C SER A 39 -1.69 6.22 -32.06
N GLU A 40 -1.62 7.46 -31.65
CA GLU A 40 -0.49 8.00 -30.94
C GLU A 40 -0.35 7.23 -29.61
N ALA A 41 0.74 6.48 -29.51
CA ALA A 41 1.24 6.02 -28.24
C ALA A 41 1.43 7.27 -27.36
N ALA A 42 0.70 7.34 -26.27
CA ALA A 42 0.89 8.36 -25.26
C ALA A 42 2.33 8.27 -24.76
N GLY A 43 3.17 9.10 -25.30
CA GLY A 43 4.50 9.33 -24.78
C GLY A 43 4.36 9.94 -23.40
N ASN A 44 4.86 9.23 -22.40
CA ASN A 44 5.01 9.71 -21.03
C ASN A 44 6.04 10.85 -21.05
N THR A 45 5.63 12.05 -21.40
CA THR A 45 6.42 13.25 -21.17
C THR A 45 6.32 13.54 -19.68
N ALA A 46 7.39 13.28 -18.95
CA ALA A 46 7.59 13.86 -17.63
C ALA A 46 7.36 15.38 -17.77
N ALA A 47 6.22 15.86 -17.34
CA ALA A 47 5.92 17.27 -17.32
C ALA A 47 6.89 17.91 -16.35
N ASP A 48 7.58 18.96 -16.82
CA ASP A 48 8.40 19.84 -16.01
C ASP A 48 7.52 20.39 -14.87
N ALA A 49 7.75 19.90 -13.65
CA ALA A 49 6.97 20.24 -12.47
C ALA A 49 7.32 21.62 -11.91
N SER A 50 8.16 22.40 -12.60
CA SER A 50 8.52 23.74 -12.16
C SER A 50 7.36 24.71 -12.39
N GLY A 51 6.53 24.94 -11.37
CA GLY A 51 5.51 25.96 -11.34
C GLY A 51 4.05 25.48 -11.26
N LYS A 52 3.81 24.21 -10.93
CA LYS A 52 2.45 23.72 -10.62
C LYS A 52 2.34 23.45 -9.13
N ASP A 53 1.46 24.18 -8.48
CA ASP A 53 1.20 24.03 -7.04
C ASP A 53 0.21 22.88 -6.74
N SER A 54 -0.43 22.32 -7.77
CA SER A 54 -1.40 21.23 -7.62
C SER A 54 -1.25 20.13 -8.67
N LEU A 55 -1.62 18.90 -8.27
CA LEU A 55 -1.64 17.72 -9.11
C LEU A 55 -2.99 17.01 -8.95
N VAL A 56 -3.65 16.71 -10.06
CA VAL A 56 -4.87 15.90 -10.07
C VAL A 56 -4.54 14.49 -10.54
N ILE A 57 -4.86 13.51 -9.71
CA ILE A 57 -4.73 12.08 -10.01
C ILE A 57 -6.12 11.50 -10.19
N VAL A 58 -6.36 10.81 -11.30
CA VAL A 58 -7.64 10.13 -11.56
C VAL A 58 -7.53 8.67 -11.19
N THR A 59 -8.43 8.19 -10.33
CA THR A 59 -8.53 6.79 -9.93
C THR A 59 -9.68 6.08 -10.66
N SER A 60 -9.62 4.76 -10.72
CA SER A 60 -10.61 3.93 -11.42
C SER A 60 -11.89 3.70 -10.60
N SER A 61 -11.85 3.93 -9.31
CA SER A 61 -12.97 3.80 -8.38
C SER A 61 -12.80 4.75 -7.21
N ASP A 62 -13.87 4.95 -6.46
CA ASP A 62 -13.86 5.75 -5.23
C ASP A 62 -13.09 5.03 -4.11
N VAL A 63 -12.63 5.79 -3.13
CA VAL A 63 -12.03 5.30 -1.89
C VAL A 63 -13.13 4.82 -0.96
N LEU A 64 -13.03 3.57 -0.53
CA LEU A 64 -14.10 2.92 0.24
C LEU A 64 -14.18 3.42 1.68
N SER A 65 -13.03 3.71 2.31
CA SER A 65 -12.94 4.20 3.68
C SER A 65 -11.65 4.98 3.87
N MET A 66 -11.67 5.95 4.77
CA MET A 66 -10.47 6.65 5.23
C MET A 66 -9.82 5.97 6.45
N ASP A 67 -10.35 4.83 6.90
CA ASP A 67 -9.67 3.93 7.85
C ASP A 67 -8.60 3.11 7.09
N PRO A 68 -7.29 3.30 7.38
CA PRO A 68 -6.21 2.66 6.62
C PRO A 68 -6.14 1.15 6.80
N TYR A 69 -6.84 0.59 7.79
CA TYR A 69 -6.84 -0.85 8.07
C TYR A 69 -8.09 -1.58 7.57
N ARG A 70 -9.10 -0.85 7.09
CA ARG A 70 -10.39 -1.44 6.74
C ARG A 70 -10.37 -2.23 5.44
N TYR A 71 -9.75 -1.66 4.40
CA TYR A 71 -9.71 -2.24 3.06
C TYR A 71 -8.28 -2.27 2.55
N ASP A 72 -7.91 -3.38 1.89
CA ASP A 72 -6.66 -3.53 1.14
C ASP A 72 -6.99 -3.55 -0.35
N GLU A 73 -7.18 -2.36 -0.92
CA GLU A 73 -7.50 -2.20 -2.35
C GLU A 73 -6.80 -0.97 -2.94
N GLY A 74 -6.55 -1.02 -4.25
CA GLY A 74 -5.64 -0.09 -4.93
C GLY A 74 -5.93 1.40 -4.72
N PRO A 75 -7.14 1.92 -5.00
CA PRO A 75 -7.46 3.33 -4.84
C PRO A 75 -7.32 3.84 -3.41
N THR A 76 -7.81 3.07 -2.40
CA THR A 76 -7.65 3.41 -0.99
C THR A 76 -6.17 3.45 -0.61
N ASN A 77 -5.40 2.41 -0.96
CA ASN A 77 -3.97 2.34 -0.62
C ASN A 77 -3.17 3.49 -1.23
N GLN A 78 -3.49 3.92 -2.46
CA GLN A 78 -2.83 5.07 -3.08
C GLN A 78 -2.99 6.35 -2.27
N ILE A 79 -4.15 6.59 -1.68
CA ILE A 79 -4.37 7.76 -0.82
C ILE A 79 -3.69 7.58 0.54
N MET A 80 -3.83 6.39 1.16
CA MET A 80 -3.26 6.12 2.48
C MET A 80 -1.75 6.31 2.54
N LEU A 81 -1.01 5.93 1.49
CA LEU A 81 0.44 6.11 1.37
C LEU A 81 0.90 7.59 1.43
N HIS A 82 0.03 8.54 1.17
CA HIS A 82 0.35 9.97 1.27
C HIS A 82 0.10 10.53 2.68
N ILE A 83 -0.85 9.95 3.41
CA ILE A 83 -1.34 10.42 4.71
C ILE A 83 -0.62 9.70 5.86
N TYR A 84 -0.43 8.39 5.75
CA TYR A 84 0.13 7.54 6.79
C TYR A 84 1.47 6.97 6.39
N GLU A 85 2.28 6.65 7.38
CA GLU A 85 3.57 5.99 7.19
C GLU A 85 3.67 4.77 8.10
N ALA A 86 4.52 3.83 7.71
CA ALA A 86 4.87 2.64 8.49
C ALA A 86 6.26 2.81 9.13
N MET A 87 6.64 1.94 10.05
CA MET A 87 8.00 1.92 10.63
C MET A 87 9.08 1.75 9.56
N VAL A 88 8.81 0.93 8.55
CA VAL A 88 9.75 0.57 7.48
C VAL A 88 9.12 0.90 6.13
N ALA A 89 9.89 1.48 5.23
CA ALA A 89 9.48 1.72 3.85
C ALA A 89 9.88 0.57 2.94
N GLN A 90 8.99 0.18 2.03
CA GLN A 90 9.32 -0.68 0.91
C GLN A 90 9.66 0.18 -0.31
N ASN A 91 10.88 0.02 -0.84
CA ASN A 91 11.36 0.75 -2.01
C ASN A 91 10.83 0.13 -3.32
N ALA A 92 10.94 0.89 -4.42
CA ALA A 92 10.51 0.44 -5.74
C ALA A 92 11.27 -0.82 -6.25
N ASP A 93 12.48 -1.06 -5.76
CA ASP A 93 13.28 -2.26 -6.06
C ASP A 93 12.98 -3.44 -5.11
N MET A 94 11.91 -3.33 -4.31
CA MET A 94 11.48 -4.30 -3.31
C MET A 94 12.43 -4.44 -2.09
N SER A 95 13.46 -3.61 -1.97
CA SER A 95 14.26 -3.52 -0.77
C SER A 95 13.51 -2.77 0.34
N PHE A 96 13.95 -2.94 1.58
CA PHE A 96 13.40 -2.24 2.73
C PHE A 96 14.36 -1.18 3.24
N GLY A 97 13.83 -0.03 3.59
CA GLY A 97 14.58 1.11 4.09
C GLY A 97 13.94 1.77 5.30
N PRO A 98 14.68 2.66 5.98
CA PRO A 98 14.16 3.45 7.09
C PRO A 98 12.96 4.32 6.69
N SER A 99 11.96 4.39 7.59
CA SER A 99 10.84 5.33 7.55
C SER A 99 10.67 5.93 8.94
N LEU A 100 9.57 5.65 9.66
CA LEU A 100 9.40 6.09 11.04
C LEU A 100 10.39 5.44 12.00
N ALA A 101 10.87 4.22 11.70
CA ALA A 101 12.06 3.66 12.34
C ALA A 101 13.30 4.06 11.52
N GLU A 102 14.33 4.56 12.20
CA GLU A 102 15.63 4.89 11.58
C GLU A 102 16.56 3.68 11.46
N SER A 103 16.35 2.67 12.31
CA SER A 103 17.11 1.42 12.31
C SER A 103 16.34 0.30 13.00
N TRP A 104 16.81 -0.93 12.77
CA TRP A 104 16.31 -2.11 13.46
C TRP A 104 17.38 -3.16 13.58
N GLU A 105 17.20 -4.06 14.54
CA GLU A 105 18.05 -5.21 14.77
C GLU A 105 17.21 -6.45 15.10
N THR A 106 17.77 -7.63 14.87
CA THR A 106 17.14 -8.90 15.22
C THR A 106 18.09 -9.71 16.11
N SER A 107 17.52 -10.45 17.07
CA SER A 107 18.25 -11.37 17.92
C SER A 107 18.89 -12.52 17.12
N GLU A 108 19.91 -13.17 17.68
CA GLU A 108 20.62 -14.28 17.01
C GLU A 108 19.71 -15.45 16.65
N ASP A 109 18.65 -15.68 17.42
CA ASP A 109 17.66 -16.72 17.16
C ASP A 109 16.56 -16.29 16.17
N GLY A 110 16.55 -15.00 15.78
CA GLY A 110 15.58 -14.44 14.84
C GLY A 110 14.16 -14.28 15.37
N LEU A 111 13.99 -14.38 16.71
CA LEU A 111 12.67 -14.33 17.35
C LEU A 111 12.28 -12.95 17.87
N THR A 112 13.26 -12.07 18.10
CA THR A 112 13.03 -10.74 18.63
C THR A 112 13.54 -9.69 17.65
N TRP A 113 12.68 -8.75 17.29
CA TRP A 113 13.02 -7.61 16.46
C TRP A 113 12.86 -6.33 17.27
N THR A 114 13.88 -5.49 17.26
CA THR A 114 13.90 -4.19 17.94
C THR A 114 13.98 -3.10 16.89
N PHE A 115 13.01 -2.20 16.89
CA PHE A 115 12.95 -1.05 15.99
C PHE A 115 13.20 0.22 16.78
N HIS A 116 14.11 1.07 16.30
CA HIS A 116 14.45 2.36 16.88
C HIS A 116 13.75 3.45 16.08
N LEU A 117 12.80 4.15 16.72
CA LEU A 117 11.99 5.17 16.08
C LEU A 117 12.74 6.49 15.99
N ARG A 118 12.40 7.29 14.98
CA ARG A 118 12.86 8.67 14.84
C ARG A 118 12.30 9.53 15.94
N GLU A 119 13.13 10.39 16.49
CA GLU A 119 12.70 11.40 17.45
C GLU A 119 12.04 12.59 16.76
N GLY A 120 11.01 13.15 17.37
CA GLY A 120 10.39 14.41 16.95
C GLY A 120 9.54 14.34 15.69
N VAL A 121 9.19 13.15 15.20
CA VAL A 121 8.17 12.97 14.15
C VAL A 121 6.83 13.47 14.68
N LYS A 122 6.14 14.30 13.89
CA LYS A 122 4.84 14.84 14.26
C LYS A 122 3.73 14.29 13.42
N PHE A 123 2.61 14.04 14.06
CA PHE A 123 1.34 13.88 13.37
C PHE A 123 0.86 15.19 12.74
N HIS A 124 -0.12 15.11 11.85
CA HIS A 124 -0.66 16.26 11.12
C HIS A 124 -1.26 17.35 12.02
N ASP A 125 -1.67 17.03 13.24
CA ASP A 125 -2.18 17.94 14.25
C ASP A 125 -1.11 18.57 15.14
N GLY A 126 0.15 18.11 15.01
CA GLY A 126 1.32 18.65 15.70
C GLY A 126 1.78 17.85 16.91
N ASP A 127 1.04 16.81 17.32
CA ASP A 127 1.45 15.92 18.41
C ASP A 127 2.65 15.08 17.98
N VAL A 128 3.53 14.77 18.92
CA VAL A 128 4.74 13.98 18.67
C VAL A 128 4.40 12.50 18.74
N MET A 129 4.77 11.77 17.69
CA MET A 129 4.65 10.31 17.62
C MET A 129 5.62 9.64 18.60
N ASP A 130 5.16 8.58 19.25
CA ASP A 130 5.99 7.69 20.06
C ASP A 130 5.69 6.20 19.80
N SER A 131 6.40 5.34 20.52
CA SER A 131 6.25 3.89 20.42
C SER A 131 4.87 3.37 20.87
N GLY A 132 4.15 4.11 21.71
CA GLY A 132 2.78 3.81 22.11
C GLY A 132 1.82 3.84 20.93
N ASP A 133 1.99 4.81 20.02
CA ASP A 133 1.22 4.94 18.78
C ASP A 133 1.41 3.71 17.89
N VAL A 134 2.66 3.27 17.73
CA VAL A 134 3.00 2.08 16.93
C VAL A 134 2.36 0.82 17.53
N VAL A 135 2.50 0.63 18.85
CA VAL A 135 1.93 -0.54 19.55
C VAL A 135 0.40 -0.55 19.46
N ALA A 136 -0.25 0.60 19.62
CA ALA A 136 -1.70 0.72 19.50
C ALA A 136 -2.18 0.42 18.07
N SER A 137 -1.46 0.91 17.06
CA SER A 137 -1.75 0.65 15.65
C SER A 137 -1.65 -0.82 15.29
N ILE A 138 -0.59 -1.50 15.72
CA ILE A 138 -0.42 -2.94 15.51
C ILE A 138 -1.53 -3.74 16.23
N LYS A 139 -1.92 -3.34 17.43
CA LYS A 139 -3.05 -3.96 18.15
C LYS A 139 -4.37 -3.76 17.42
N LEU A 140 -4.62 -2.60 16.84
CA LEU A 140 -5.80 -2.35 16.02
C LEU A 140 -5.81 -3.26 14.79
N ALA A 141 -4.67 -3.35 14.06
CA ALA A 141 -4.53 -4.23 12.90
C ALA A 141 -4.76 -5.71 13.22
N SER A 142 -4.40 -6.16 14.44
CA SER A 142 -4.52 -7.55 14.91
C SER A 142 -5.81 -7.84 15.68
N ASN A 143 -6.70 -6.86 15.86
CA ASN A 143 -7.89 -7.00 16.69
C ASN A 143 -8.90 -8.00 16.08
N PRO A 144 -9.18 -9.15 16.73
CA PRO A 144 -10.12 -10.14 16.23
C PRO A 144 -11.58 -9.65 16.25
N ASP A 145 -11.89 -8.66 17.10
CA ASP A 145 -13.24 -8.09 17.26
C ASP A 145 -13.52 -6.96 16.23
N SER A 146 -12.47 -6.45 15.58
CA SER A 146 -12.57 -5.46 14.51
C SER A 146 -11.80 -5.97 13.29
N PRO A 147 -12.47 -6.69 12.37
CA PRO A 147 -11.78 -7.31 11.24
C PRO A 147 -11.03 -6.28 10.41
N SER A 148 -9.71 -6.42 10.40
CA SER A 148 -8.79 -5.64 9.58
C SER A 148 -8.35 -6.46 8.36
N ALA A 149 -8.29 -5.83 7.19
CA ALA A 149 -7.70 -6.44 5.99
C ALA A 149 -6.19 -6.73 6.18
N TYR A 150 -5.57 -6.12 7.18
CA TYR A 150 -4.13 -6.21 7.48
C TYR A 150 -3.79 -7.21 8.60
N SER A 151 -4.75 -7.90 9.18
CA SER A 151 -4.55 -8.85 10.29
C SER A 151 -3.59 -10.00 9.97
N SER A 152 -3.45 -10.37 8.70
CA SER A 152 -2.51 -11.38 8.24
C SER A 152 -1.05 -10.98 8.47
N TYR A 153 -0.72 -9.70 8.39
CA TYR A 153 0.65 -9.19 8.61
C TYR A 153 1.09 -9.21 10.07
N THR A 154 0.14 -9.32 11.00
CA THR A 154 0.44 -9.42 12.44
C THR A 154 0.35 -10.85 12.98
N SER A 155 -0.03 -11.82 12.14
CA SER A 155 -0.35 -13.19 12.55
C SER A 155 0.83 -13.98 13.15
N SER A 156 2.07 -13.55 12.88
CA SER A 156 3.28 -14.15 13.45
C SER A 156 3.72 -13.50 14.75
N PHE A 157 3.09 -12.39 15.17
CA PHE A 157 3.51 -11.62 16.34
C PHE A 157 2.97 -12.26 17.62
N GLU A 158 3.87 -12.66 18.51
CA GLU A 158 3.54 -13.15 19.85
C GLU A 158 3.29 -11.98 20.80
N SER A 159 4.16 -10.98 20.77
CA SER A 159 3.99 -9.74 21.53
C SER A 159 4.57 -8.53 20.79
N VAL A 160 3.99 -7.35 21.11
CA VAL A 160 4.48 -6.04 20.67
C VAL A 160 4.56 -5.16 21.89
N GLU A 161 5.74 -4.64 22.20
CA GLU A 161 6.05 -3.91 23.42
C GLU A 161 6.74 -2.57 23.10
N ALA A 162 6.49 -1.56 23.92
CA ALA A 162 7.15 -0.26 23.90
C ALA A 162 7.92 -0.07 25.22
N PRO A 163 9.21 -0.49 25.30
CA PRO A 163 9.99 -0.35 26.52
C PRO A 163 10.31 1.10 26.88
N ASP A 164 10.37 1.97 25.93
CA ASP A 164 10.52 3.42 26.03
C ASP A 164 9.86 4.14 24.85
N ALA A 165 9.86 5.47 24.82
CA ALA A 165 9.14 6.27 23.83
C ALA A 165 9.63 6.09 22.38
N ASN A 166 10.86 5.59 22.18
CA ASN A 166 11.48 5.51 20.84
C ASN A 166 11.85 4.07 20.45
N THR A 167 11.41 3.08 21.22
CA THR A 167 11.75 1.68 20.94
C THR A 167 10.49 0.82 20.86
N VAL A 168 10.39 0.04 19.78
CA VAL A 168 9.35 -0.99 19.62
C VAL A 168 10.01 -2.35 19.52
N VAL A 169 9.54 -3.31 20.33
CA VAL A 169 10.03 -4.68 20.34
C VAL A 169 8.91 -5.62 19.91
N ILE A 170 9.16 -6.37 18.83
CA ILE A 170 8.23 -7.40 18.32
C ILE A 170 8.86 -8.77 18.55
N LYS A 171 8.12 -9.67 19.22
CA LYS A 171 8.51 -11.07 19.41
C LYS A 171 7.62 -11.97 18.56
N THR A 172 8.21 -13.05 18.09
CA THR A 172 7.52 -14.08 17.29
C THR A 172 7.79 -15.46 17.85
N GLU A 173 6.85 -16.40 17.71
CA GLU A 173 7.05 -17.80 18.13
C GLU A 173 8.10 -18.54 17.28
N LYS A 174 8.29 -18.10 16.04
CA LYS A 174 9.23 -18.68 15.07
C LYS A 174 9.91 -17.56 14.29
N PRO A 175 11.14 -17.77 13.79
CA PRO A 175 11.79 -16.78 12.95
C PRO A 175 10.88 -16.37 11.77
N ASN A 176 10.65 -15.06 11.61
CA ASN A 176 9.84 -14.52 10.52
C ASN A 176 10.74 -13.83 9.49
N PRO A 177 11.06 -14.46 8.35
CA PRO A 177 11.85 -13.83 7.29
C PRO A 177 11.13 -12.70 6.54
N LEU A 178 9.81 -12.56 6.74
CA LEU A 178 8.99 -11.52 6.13
C LEU A 178 8.72 -10.34 7.09
N MET A 179 9.35 -10.29 8.26
CA MET A 179 9.10 -9.26 9.27
C MET A 179 9.14 -7.84 8.70
N LEU A 180 10.14 -7.49 7.89
CA LEU A 180 10.24 -6.16 7.31
C LEU A 180 9.12 -5.88 6.30
N PHE A 181 8.68 -6.89 5.57
CA PHE A 181 7.52 -6.78 4.69
C PHE A 181 6.24 -6.57 5.50
N ASP A 182 6.05 -7.37 6.55
CA ASP A 182 4.86 -7.29 7.39
C ASP A 182 4.74 -5.90 8.04
N VAL A 183 5.79 -5.41 8.68
CA VAL A 183 5.77 -4.09 9.34
C VAL A 183 5.71 -2.91 8.36
N ALA A 184 6.14 -3.10 7.11
CA ALA A 184 6.00 -2.08 6.06
C ALA A 184 4.56 -1.90 5.57
N GLN A 185 3.66 -2.84 5.87
CA GLN A 185 2.23 -2.72 5.58
C GLN A 185 1.44 -2.08 6.73
N LEU A 186 2.04 -1.92 7.91
CA LEU A 186 1.35 -1.46 9.11
C LEU A 186 1.55 0.04 9.31
N TYR A 187 0.53 0.81 8.99
CA TYR A 187 0.50 2.26 9.18
C TYR A 187 0.43 2.66 10.65
N VAL A 188 1.07 3.76 11.01
CA VAL A 188 1.04 4.29 12.37
C VAL A 188 -0.02 5.36 12.49
N LEU A 189 -0.98 5.13 13.41
CA LEU A 189 -2.04 6.04 13.83
C LEU A 189 -1.73 6.56 15.23
N LYS A 190 -2.33 7.68 15.61
CA LYS A 190 -2.29 8.13 17.01
C LYS A 190 -2.93 7.07 17.92
N GLN A 191 -2.31 6.84 19.07
CA GLN A 191 -2.77 5.85 20.05
C GLN A 191 -4.24 6.05 20.43
N GLU A 192 -4.65 7.28 20.69
CA GLU A 192 -6.03 7.61 21.05
C GLU A 192 -7.06 7.28 19.96
N ILE A 193 -6.66 7.36 18.65
CA ILE A 193 -7.50 6.97 17.52
C ILE A 193 -7.53 5.44 17.38
N ALA A 194 -6.37 4.80 17.46
CA ALA A 194 -6.24 3.36 17.34
C ALA A 194 -6.97 2.59 18.47
N GLU A 195 -6.95 3.09 19.72
CA GLU A 195 -7.58 2.47 20.88
C GLU A 195 -9.11 2.56 20.86
N VAL A 196 -9.68 3.58 20.24
CA VAL A 196 -11.14 3.68 20.05
C VAL A 196 -11.65 2.61 19.09
N GLY A 197 -10.89 2.29 18.04
CA GLY A 197 -10.95 1.05 17.28
C GLY A 197 -12.20 0.81 16.44
N THR A 198 -13.14 1.76 16.31
CA THR A 198 -14.25 1.62 15.37
C THR A 198 -13.91 2.23 14.03
N GLU A 199 -14.32 1.57 12.92
CA GLU A 199 -14.10 2.07 11.56
C GLU A 199 -14.52 3.55 11.40
N GLU A 200 -15.70 3.91 11.89
CA GLU A 200 -16.24 5.27 11.79
C GLU A 200 -15.33 6.29 12.47
N GLN A 201 -14.85 5.98 13.67
CA GLN A 201 -14.01 6.91 14.44
C GLN A 201 -12.60 7.03 13.85
N VAL A 202 -12.05 5.95 13.31
CA VAL A 202 -10.76 5.99 12.61
C VAL A 202 -10.91 6.77 11.32
N ALA A 203 -11.96 6.53 10.53
CA ALA A 203 -12.22 7.20 9.27
C ALA A 203 -12.56 8.69 9.42
N ASP A 204 -13.14 9.11 10.56
CA ASP A 204 -13.43 10.51 10.86
C ASP A 204 -12.21 11.30 11.38
N ASN A 205 -11.14 10.59 11.82
CA ASN A 205 -9.92 11.19 12.36
C ASN A 205 -8.71 10.85 11.50
N VAL A 206 -8.67 11.38 10.28
CA VAL A 206 -7.63 11.12 9.29
C VAL A 206 -6.38 11.93 9.62
N ILE A 207 -5.63 11.45 10.62
CA ILE A 207 -4.42 12.09 11.16
C ILE A 207 -3.27 11.10 11.08
N GLY A 208 -2.33 11.34 10.17
CA GLY A 208 -1.12 10.54 9.99
C GLY A 208 0.14 11.37 10.19
N THR A 209 1.29 10.79 9.86
CA THR A 209 2.61 11.43 9.88
C THR A 209 3.10 11.82 8.50
N GLY A 210 2.33 11.47 7.46
CA GLY A 210 2.76 11.50 6.07
C GLY A 210 2.98 12.88 5.48
N ARG A 211 3.42 12.88 4.23
CA ARG A 211 3.78 14.08 3.46
C ARG A 211 2.60 14.99 3.15
N TYR A 212 1.38 14.43 3.13
CA TYR A 212 0.16 15.17 2.84
C TYR A 212 -0.87 14.98 3.95
N LYS A 213 -1.57 16.07 4.25
CA LYS A 213 -2.69 16.11 5.20
C LYS A 213 -3.99 15.95 4.44
N PHE A 214 -4.91 15.17 4.99
CA PHE A 214 -6.28 15.07 4.50
C PHE A 214 -7.00 16.41 4.71
N VAL A 215 -7.72 16.87 3.70
CA VAL A 215 -8.53 18.09 3.75
C VAL A 215 -10.00 17.74 3.72
N GLU A 216 -10.46 17.07 2.67
CA GLU A 216 -11.84 16.62 2.55
C GLU A 216 -12.01 15.43 1.60
N GLN A 217 -13.11 14.72 1.74
CA GLN A 217 -13.59 13.73 0.78
C GLN A 217 -15.02 14.06 0.38
N VAL A 218 -15.26 14.25 -0.91
CA VAL A 218 -16.59 14.30 -1.51
C VAL A 218 -16.79 12.98 -2.26
N LYS A 219 -17.62 12.10 -1.70
CA LYS A 219 -17.87 10.77 -2.27
C LYS A 219 -18.31 10.85 -3.72
N GLU A 220 -17.77 9.96 -4.55
CA GLU A 220 -18.01 9.89 -6.00
C GLU A 220 -17.55 11.12 -6.79
N ASP A 221 -16.74 12.00 -6.19
CA ASP A 221 -16.21 13.20 -6.82
C ASP A 221 -14.68 13.32 -6.61
N HIS A 222 -14.21 13.69 -5.41
CA HIS A 222 -12.80 13.90 -5.15
C HIS A 222 -12.38 13.69 -3.70
N ILE A 223 -11.05 13.60 -3.49
CA ILE A 223 -10.37 13.71 -2.21
C ILE A 223 -9.29 14.78 -2.35
N ASP A 224 -9.31 15.76 -1.46
CA ASP A 224 -8.32 16.80 -1.40
C ASP A 224 -7.29 16.53 -0.32
N LEU A 225 -6.03 16.66 -0.70
CA LEU A 225 -4.87 16.58 0.18
C LEU A 225 -4.08 17.89 0.09
N ALA A 226 -3.51 18.33 1.20
CA ALA A 226 -2.60 19.47 1.26
C ALA A 226 -1.22 19.04 1.76
N ALA A 227 -0.16 19.68 1.28
CA ALA A 227 1.19 19.38 1.73
C ALA A 227 1.33 19.58 3.25
N ASN A 228 2.01 18.65 3.91
CA ASN A 228 2.42 18.80 5.30
C ASN A 228 3.70 19.64 5.36
N GLU A 229 3.57 20.91 5.69
CA GLU A 229 4.70 21.84 5.79
C GLU A 229 5.64 21.51 6.97
N ASP A 230 5.13 20.78 7.99
CA ASP A 230 5.88 20.31 9.16
C ASP A 230 6.39 18.87 9.00
N TYR A 231 6.42 18.33 7.76
CA TYR A 231 6.88 16.98 7.50
C TYR A 231 8.33 16.79 7.96
N TRP A 232 8.60 15.69 8.65
CA TRP A 232 9.91 15.35 9.22
C TRP A 232 11.00 15.08 8.16
N GLY A 233 10.61 14.75 6.93
CA GLY A 233 11.51 14.54 5.79
C GLY A 233 11.52 15.71 4.82
N GLU A 234 11.65 15.42 3.53
CA GLU A 234 11.58 16.45 2.49
C GLU A 234 10.14 16.88 2.24
N VAL A 235 9.87 18.17 2.47
CA VAL A 235 8.54 18.77 2.26
C VAL A 235 8.16 18.70 0.78
N PRO A 236 6.92 18.26 0.44
CA PRO A 236 6.48 18.14 -0.94
C PRO A 236 6.54 19.47 -1.71
N ALA A 237 7.02 19.41 -2.96
CA ALA A 237 7.01 20.55 -3.86
C ALA A 237 5.60 20.90 -4.35
N ILE A 238 4.74 19.88 -4.52
CA ILE A 238 3.33 20.03 -4.88
C ILE A 238 2.53 20.29 -3.62
N LYS A 239 1.73 21.34 -3.60
CA LYS A 239 1.02 21.81 -2.40
C LYS A 239 -0.36 21.22 -2.22
N ASN A 240 -1.04 20.83 -3.34
CA ASN A 240 -2.39 20.27 -3.33
C ASN A 240 -2.50 19.15 -4.36
#